data_db9a7674a8720e8dbf555cbe5fbd17a6
#
_entry.id   db9a7674a8720e8dbf555cbe5fbd17a6
#
_cell.length_a   1.000
_cell.length_b   1.000
_cell.length_c   1.000
_cell.angle_alpha   90.00
_cell.angle_beta   90.00
_cell.angle_gamma   90.00
#
_symmetry.space_group_name_H-M   'P 1'
#
loop_
_entity.id
_entity.type
_entity.pdbx_description
1 polymer ?
#
loop_
_entity_poly.entity_id
_entity_poly.type
_entity_poly.pdbx_seq_one_letter_code
_entity_poly.pdbx_strand_id
1 'polypeptide(L)'
;IDKLGVVHNSKTKIDELREISSARGASMLVRKQIFEELHGFDEKFFATFEDVDLGWRAWIIGYRVVLVPNSIVIHTGGMTVKKLRPKIAFHGFKNQLVMKITNFEPSLAIKNMFLFFLIYGTRELKIWLDYTFKGETKLSPTKYEDTIAKKPNFLIIFKSICWILKNQNYIMKKQRAINSMRVLSTRELKKKLIICE
;
A
#
# COMPACT_ATOMS: atom_id res chain seq x y z
N ILE A 1 -9.80 -1.34 0.23
CA ILE A 1 -8.76 -2.39 0.36
C ILE A 1 -9.42 -3.70 0.05
N ASP A 2 -8.88 -4.46 -0.88
CA ASP A 2 -9.38 -5.79 -1.20
C ASP A 2 -8.94 -6.85 -0.15
N LYS A 3 -9.38 -8.09 -0.35
CA LYS A 3 -9.06 -9.22 0.54
C LYS A 3 -7.55 -9.48 0.69
N LEU A 4 -6.74 -8.98 -0.25
CA LEU A 4 -5.28 -9.11 -0.29
C LEU A 4 -4.57 -7.90 0.32
N GLY A 5 -5.32 -6.90 0.81
CA GLY A 5 -4.77 -5.64 1.32
C GLY A 5 -4.26 -4.71 0.22
N VAL A 6 -4.73 -4.88 -1.01
CA VAL A 6 -4.44 -3.95 -2.10
C VAL A 6 -5.44 -2.81 -2.06
N VAL A 7 -4.93 -1.58 -2.19
CA VAL A 7 -5.75 -0.37 -2.20
C VAL A 7 -6.20 -0.07 -3.62
N HIS A 8 -7.50 0.05 -3.80
CA HIS A 8 -8.10 0.45 -5.07
C HIS A 8 -8.71 1.84 -4.94
N ASN A 9 -8.65 2.60 -6.03
CA ASN A 9 -9.37 3.85 -6.12
C ASN A 9 -10.84 3.56 -6.39
N SER A 10 -11.74 4.23 -5.68
CA SER A 10 -13.15 4.22 -6.04
C SER A 10 -13.32 4.87 -7.42
N LYS A 11 -14.05 4.22 -8.29
CA LYS A 11 -14.51 4.80 -9.58
C LYS A 11 -15.88 5.45 -9.44
N THR A 12 -16.54 5.24 -8.32
CA THR A 12 -17.88 5.74 -8.06
C THR A 12 -17.77 7.12 -7.43
N LYS A 13 -18.54 8.07 -7.92
CA LYS A 13 -18.72 9.36 -7.26
C LYS A 13 -19.37 9.11 -5.91
N ILE A 14 -18.80 9.68 -4.87
CA ILE A 14 -19.29 9.56 -3.50
C ILE A 14 -19.78 10.95 -3.10
N ASP A 15 -21.07 11.08 -2.90
CA ASP A 15 -21.72 12.36 -2.58
C ASP A 15 -22.05 12.49 -1.08
N GLU A 16 -21.77 11.45 -0.28
CA GLU A 16 -22.03 11.41 1.14
C GLU A 16 -20.74 11.23 1.94
N LEU A 17 -20.77 11.69 3.19
CA LEU A 17 -19.70 11.46 4.15
C LEU A 17 -19.57 9.95 4.39
N ARG A 18 -18.40 9.39 4.13
CA ARG A 18 -18.16 7.94 4.17
C ARG A 18 -16.83 7.58 4.81
N GLU A 19 -16.84 6.50 5.59
CA GLU A 19 -15.62 5.89 6.08
C GLU A 19 -14.83 5.26 4.93
N ILE A 20 -13.52 5.53 4.90
CA ILE A 20 -12.58 5.01 3.91
C ILE A 20 -11.36 4.43 4.60
N SER A 21 -10.63 3.54 3.93
CA SER A 21 -9.44 2.90 4.52
C SER A 21 -8.27 3.87 4.74
N SER A 22 -8.11 4.83 3.84
CA SER A 22 -7.07 5.86 3.94
C SER A 22 -7.43 7.05 3.04
N ALA A 23 -7.02 8.24 3.46
CA ALA A 23 -7.05 9.43 2.61
C ALA A 23 -5.78 9.49 1.75
N ARG A 24 -5.87 10.13 0.59
CA ARG A 24 -4.68 10.40 -0.24
C ARG A 24 -3.85 11.53 0.34
N GLY A 25 -2.54 11.39 0.36
CA GLY A 25 -1.62 12.42 0.84
C GLY A 25 -1.77 13.77 0.16
N ALA A 26 -2.26 13.81 -1.09
CA ALA A 26 -2.54 15.05 -1.81
C ALA A 26 -3.77 15.82 -1.27
N SER A 27 -4.67 15.17 -0.51
CA SER A 27 -5.89 15.76 0.03
C SER A 27 -6.22 15.10 1.37
N MET A 28 -5.43 15.42 2.39
CA MET A 28 -5.54 14.83 3.72
C MET A 28 -5.49 15.94 4.79
N LEU A 29 -6.43 15.88 5.72
CA LEU A 29 -6.41 16.65 6.95
C LEU A 29 -6.36 15.68 8.14
N VAL A 30 -5.42 15.86 9.03
CA VAL A 30 -5.24 15.03 10.23
C VAL A 30 -5.16 15.95 11.45
N ARG A 31 -5.84 15.57 12.53
CA ARG A 31 -5.67 16.28 13.82
C ARG A 31 -4.22 16.10 14.29
N LYS A 32 -3.57 17.21 14.68
CA LYS A 32 -2.16 17.20 15.10
C LYS A 32 -1.88 16.14 16.18
N GLN A 33 -2.71 16.08 17.22
CA GLN A 33 -2.56 15.11 18.30
C GLN A 33 -2.58 13.65 17.81
N ILE A 34 -3.49 13.32 16.88
CA ILE A 34 -3.58 11.97 16.29
C ILE A 34 -2.34 11.70 15.42
N PHE A 35 -1.89 12.67 14.65
CA PHE A 35 -0.69 12.54 13.82
C PHE A 35 0.56 12.26 14.67
N GLU A 36 0.70 12.97 15.79
CA GLU A 36 1.79 12.79 16.77
C GLU A 36 1.71 11.44 17.47
N GLU A 37 0.51 11.02 17.92
CA GLU A 37 0.27 9.71 18.54
C GLU A 37 0.61 8.56 17.57
N LEU A 38 0.30 8.73 16.28
CA LEU A 38 0.67 7.79 15.24
C LEU A 38 2.16 7.87 14.83
N HIS A 39 2.95 8.75 15.44
CA HIS A 39 4.34 9.02 15.04
C HIS A 39 4.50 9.47 13.57
N GLY A 40 3.51 10.17 13.02
CA GLY A 40 3.54 10.75 11.69
C GLY A 40 3.65 9.72 10.56
N PHE A 41 4.22 10.17 9.43
CA PHE A 41 4.58 9.28 8.32
C PHE A 41 5.83 8.47 8.66
N ASP A 42 5.89 7.26 8.15
CA ASP A 42 7.08 6.42 8.27
C ASP A 42 8.22 6.94 7.38
N GLU A 43 9.30 7.41 7.98
CA GLU A 43 10.44 7.99 7.26
C GLU A 43 11.12 7.00 6.30
N LYS A 44 10.96 5.70 6.52
CA LYS A 44 11.44 4.66 5.59
C LYS A 44 10.57 4.53 4.34
N PHE A 45 9.39 5.20 4.33
CA PHE A 45 8.50 5.25 3.17
C PHE A 45 8.79 6.52 2.36
N PHE A 46 9.80 6.45 1.50
CA PHE A 46 10.19 7.60 0.68
C PHE A 46 9.05 8.15 -0.20
N ALA A 47 8.25 7.26 -0.76
CA ALA A 47 7.08 7.59 -1.58
C ALA A 47 6.18 6.36 -1.71
N THR A 48 4.90 6.58 -1.92
CA THR A 48 3.83 5.58 -2.07
C THR A 48 3.55 4.75 -0.81
N PHE A 49 2.28 4.57 -0.51
CA PHE A 49 1.76 3.85 0.66
C PHE A 49 2.01 4.51 2.02
N GLU A 50 2.70 5.64 2.13
CA GLU A 50 2.86 6.39 3.37
C GLU A 50 1.51 6.87 3.94
N ASP A 51 0.63 7.33 3.06
CA ASP A 51 -0.72 7.78 3.37
C ASP A 51 -1.65 6.60 3.72
N VAL A 52 -1.50 5.49 3.01
CA VAL A 52 -2.22 4.25 3.30
C VAL A 52 -1.81 3.67 4.64
N ASP A 53 -0.51 3.66 4.94
CA ASP A 53 0.03 3.19 6.21
C ASP A 53 -0.48 4.03 7.38
N LEU A 54 -0.47 5.36 7.24
CA LEU A 54 -0.99 6.28 8.25
C LEU A 54 -2.48 6.04 8.51
N GLY A 55 -3.29 5.96 7.46
CA GLY A 55 -4.72 5.71 7.56
C GLY A 55 -5.02 4.36 8.21
N TRP A 56 -4.25 3.34 7.88
CA TRP A 56 -4.42 2.03 8.49
C TRP A 56 -4.04 2.01 9.97
N ARG A 57 -2.94 2.67 10.35
CA ARG A 57 -2.55 2.82 11.76
C ARG A 57 -3.62 3.57 12.56
N ALA A 58 -4.22 4.61 11.98
CA ALA A 58 -5.33 5.31 12.59
C ALA A 58 -6.50 4.36 12.90
N TRP A 59 -6.90 3.54 11.94
CA TRP A 59 -7.94 2.53 12.16
C TRP A 59 -7.58 1.50 13.22
N ILE A 60 -6.33 1.02 13.24
CA ILE A 60 -5.85 0.02 14.21
C ILE A 60 -6.04 0.52 15.65
N ILE A 61 -5.80 1.79 15.91
CA ILE A 61 -5.92 2.38 17.24
C ILE A 61 -7.31 3.00 17.52
N GLY A 62 -8.30 2.73 16.64
CA GLY A 62 -9.69 3.07 16.86
C GLY A 62 -10.16 4.41 16.29
N TYR A 63 -9.30 5.16 15.60
CA TYR A 63 -9.73 6.36 14.89
C TYR A 63 -10.39 6.02 13.55
N ARG A 64 -11.21 6.94 13.05
CA ARG A 64 -11.90 6.80 11.78
C ARG A 64 -11.26 7.69 10.73
N VAL A 65 -11.15 7.18 9.52
CA VAL A 65 -10.76 7.95 8.34
C VAL A 65 -12.01 8.16 7.49
N VAL A 66 -12.31 9.41 7.20
CA VAL A 66 -13.59 9.79 6.58
C VAL A 66 -13.32 10.60 5.30
N LEU A 67 -14.04 10.26 4.24
CA LEU A 67 -14.11 11.06 3.03
C LEU A 67 -15.15 12.16 3.22
N VAL A 68 -14.75 13.41 2.94
CA VAL A 68 -15.63 14.58 2.89
C VAL A 68 -15.85 14.95 1.43
N PRO A 69 -17.03 14.67 0.84
CA PRO A 69 -17.25 14.79 -0.61
C PRO A 69 -17.06 16.20 -1.16
N ASN A 70 -17.41 17.21 -0.37
CA ASN A 70 -17.33 18.62 -0.77
C ASN A 70 -15.91 19.20 -0.67
N SER A 71 -14.95 18.45 -0.11
CA SER A 71 -13.54 18.84 -0.05
C SER A 71 -12.80 18.33 -1.30
N ILE A 72 -12.87 19.12 -2.37
CA ILE A 72 -12.33 18.74 -3.67
C ILE A 72 -10.96 19.37 -3.89
N VAL A 73 -9.99 18.55 -4.26
CA VAL A 73 -8.63 18.98 -4.63
C VAL A 73 -8.30 18.49 -6.03
N ILE A 74 -7.81 19.41 -6.87
CA ILE A 74 -7.27 19.07 -8.18
C ILE A 74 -5.80 18.70 -8.02
N HIS A 75 -5.46 17.46 -8.31
CA HIS A 75 -4.11 16.93 -8.19
C HIS A 75 -3.54 16.50 -9.53
N THR A 76 -2.48 17.18 -9.97
CA THR A 76 -1.74 16.79 -11.18
C THR A 76 -0.78 15.65 -10.83
N GLY A 77 -1.29 14.42 -10.84
CA GLY A 77 -0.52 13.23 -10.48
C GLY A 77 0.65 12.96 -11.42
N GLY A 78 1.67 12.30 -10.90
CA GLY A 78 2.71 11.65 -11.72
C GLY A 78 3.89 12.52 -12.14
N MET A 79 3.96 13.81 -11.85
CA MET A 79 5.09 14.66 -12.24
C MET A 79 6.42 14.19 -11.65
N THR A 80 6.44 13.88 -10.36
CA THR A 80 7.62 13.32 -9.67
C THR A 80 7.92 11.89 -10.11
N VAL A 81 6.87 11.11 -10.41
CA VAL A 81 6.99 9.71 -10.83
C VAL A 81 7.77 9.56 -12.11
N LYS A 82 7.58 10.45 -13.09
CA LYS A 82 8.26 10.37 -14.40
C LYS A 82 9.79 10.33 -14.29
N LYS A 83 10.37 11.11 -13.38
CA LYS A 83 11.84 11.20 -13.20
C LYS A 83 12.42 10.08 -12.32
N LEU A 84 11.65 9.56 -11.37
CA LEU A 84 12.13 8.64 -10.32
C LEU A 84 11.52 7.23 -10.41
N ARG A 85 10.99 6.83 -11.56
CA ARG A 85 10.21 5.59 -11.77
C ARG A 85 10.80 4.32 -11.13
N PRO A 86 12.06 3.93 -11.40
CA PRO A 86 12.59 2.69 -10.81
C PRO A 86 12.67 2.75 -9.29
N LYS A 87 13.00 3.94 -8.73
CA LYS A 87 13.06 4.15 -7.28
C LYS A 87 11.67 4.08 -6.67
N ILE A 88 10.68 4.72 -7.31
CA ILE A 88 9.28 4.70 -6.85
C ILE A 88 8.69 3.30 -6.93
N ALA A 89 8.94 2.54 -8.00
CA ALA A 89 8.48 1.16 -8.13
C ALA A 89 9.05 0.27 -7.02
N PHE A 90 10.34 0.40 -6.71
CA PHE A 90 10.97 -0.29 -5.58
C PHE A 90 10.30 0.10 -4.25
N HIS A 91 10.13 1.40 -3.99
CA HIS A 91 9.48 1.86 -2.76
C HIS A 91 8.03 1.40 -2.67
N GLY A 92 7.28 1.46 -3.76
CA GLY A 92 5.90 0.99 -3.80
C GLY A 92 5.77 -0.48 -3.42
N PHE A 93 6.59 -1.34 -3.99
CA PHE A 93 6.59 -2.76 -3.67
C PHE A 93 7.06 -3.03 -2.23
N LYS A 94 8.19 -2.45 -1.85
CA LYS A 94 8.76 -2.56 -0.50
C LYS A 94 7.79 -2.06 0.58
N ASN A 95 7.22 -0.85 0.40
CA ASN A 95 6.33 -0.24 1.39
C ASN A 95 5.05 -1.06 1.57
N GLN A 96 4.50 -1.61 0.50
CA GLN A 96 3.35 -2.49 0.57
C GLN A 96 3.64 -3.76 1.38
N LEU A 97 4.83 -4.36 1.22
CA LEU A 97 5.26 -5.50 2.03
C LEU A 97 5.45 -5.11 3.50
N VAL A 98 6.18 -4.03 3.77
CA VAL A 98 6.41 -3.55 5.15
C VAL A 98 5.09 -3.27 5.84
N MET A 99 4.17 -2.56 5.19
CA MET A 99 2.85 -2.27 5.74
C MET A 99 2.07 -3.55 6.08
N LYS A 100 2.12 -4.58 5.22
CA LYS A 100 1.47 -5.86 5.50
C LYS A 100 2.09 -6.57 6.71
N ILE A 101 3.41 -6.55 6.84
CA ILE A 101 4.10 -7.17 7.97
C ILE A 101 3.78 -6.43 9.27
N THR A 102 3.74 -5.09 9.25
CA THR A 102 3.63 -4.29 10.46
C THR A 102 2.20 -4.06 10.93
N ASN A 103 1.25 -3.94 10.00
CA ASN A 103 -0.12 -3.53 10.31
C ASN A 103 -1.11 -4.71 10.43
N PHE A 104 -0.79 -5.87 9.85
CA PHE A 104 -1.55 -7.09 10.14
C PHE A 104 -1.10 -7.75 11.44
N GLU A 105 -1.99 -8.50 12.07
CA GLU A 105 -1.61 -9.45 13.11
C GLU A 105 -0.69 -10.54 12.53
N PRO A 106 0.29 -11.05 13.31
CA PRO A 106 1.35 -11.90 12.76
C PRO A 106 0.88 -13.10 11.94
N SER A 107 -0.15 -13.81 12.40
CA SER A 107 -0.71 -14.96 11.68
C SER A 107 -1.29 -14.59 10.32
N LEU A 108 -1.97 -13.46 10.24
CA LEU A 108 -2.53 -12.93 9.00
C LEU A 108 -1.48 -12.28 8.09
N ALA A 109 -0.44 -11.69 8.68
CA ALA A 109 0.69 -11.14 7.94
C ALA A 109 1.36 -12.24 7.10
N ILE A 110 1.70 -13.38 7.71
CA ILE A 110 2.32 -14.52 7.03
C ILE A 110 1.45 -15.02 5.87
N LYS A 111 0.16 -15.26 6.12
CA LYS A 111 -0.78 -15.70 5.08
C LYS A 111 -0.89 -14.71 3.93
N ASN A 112 -1.01 -13.42 4.24
CA ASN A 112 -1.13 -12.39 3.21
C ASN A 112 0.18 -12.17 2.45
N MET A 113 1.33 -12.35 3.08
CA MET A 113 2.62 -12.35 2.39
C MET A 113 2.75 -13.51 1.41
N PHE A 114 2.40 -14.71 1.81
CA PHE A 114 2.41 -15.88 0.93
C PHE A 114 1.53 -15.65 -0.31
N LEU A 115 0.29 -15.22 -0.11
CA LEU A 115 -0.63 -14.88 -1.20
C LEU A 115 -0.09 -13.75 -2.09
N PHE A 116 0.51 -12.74 -1.50
CA PHE A 116 1.12 -11.63 -2.24
C PHE A 116 2.24 -12.12 -3.15
N PHE A 117 3.17 -12.92 -2.64
CA PHE A 117 4.24 -13.49 -3.45
C PHE A 117 3.73 -14.46 -4.52
N LEU A 118 2.70 -15.23 -4.23
CA LEU A 118 2.08 -16.11 -5.22
C LEU A 118 1.50 -15.30 -6.38
N ILE A 119 0.72 -14.27 -6.09
CA ILE A 119 0.07 -13.43 -7.11
C ILE A 119 1.09 -12.62 -7.90
N TYR A 120 2.01 -11.95 -7.22
CA TYR A 120 3.03 -11.17 -7.91
C TYR A 120 4.02 -12.06 -8.64
N GLY A 121 4.41 -13.19 -8.07
CA GLY A 121 5.29 -14.16 -8.71
C GLY A 121 4.70 -14.77 -9.98
N THR A 122 3.46 -15.22 -9.93
CA THR A 122 2.77 -15.76 -11.13
C THR A 122 2.56 -14.69 -12.20
N ARG A 123 2.28 -13.48 -11.79
CA ARG A 123 2.14 -12.34 -12.71
C ARG A 123 3.49 -12.00 -13.38
N GLU A 124 4.56 -11.88 -12.63
CA GLU A 124 5.89 -11.58 -13.16
C GLU A 124 6.39 -12.73 -14.06
N LEU A 125 6.09 -13.98 -13.70
CA LEU A 125 6.38 -15.15 -14.55
C LEU A 125 5.62 -15.05 -15.87
N LYS A 126 4.33 -14.69 -15.84
CA LYS A 126 3.54 -14.49 -17.07
C LYS A 126 4.10 -13.35 -17.93
N ILE A 127 4.47 -12.22 -17.32
CA ILE A 127 5.11 -11.11 -18.04
C ILE A 127 6.43 -11.58 -18.69
N TRP A 128 7.22 -12.35 -17.96
CA TRP A 128 8.47 -12.89 -18.47
C TRP A 128 8.26 -13.86 -19.65
N LEU A 129 7.31 -14.77 -19.54
CA LEU A 129 6.93 -15.69 -20.61
C LEU A 129 6.42 -14.94 -21.85
N ASP A 130 5.48 -14.00 -21.66
CA ASP A 130 4.97 -13.19 -22.76
C ASP A 130 6.09 -12.40 -23.45
N TYR A 131 6.99 -11.81 -22.68
CA TYR A 131 8.13 -11.07 -23.23
C TYR A 131 9.11 -11.95 -23.97
N THR A 132 9.40 -13.14 -23.47
CA THR A 132 10.36 -14.09 -24.07
C THR A 132 9.82 -14.70 -25.36
N PHE A 133 8.54 -15.06 -25.39
CA PHE A 133 7.96 -15.78 -26.52
C PHE A 133 7.20 -14.89 -27.53
N LYS A 134 6.69 -13.73 -27.10
CA LYS A 134 5.88 -12.84 -27.95
C LYS A 134 6.54 -11.47 -28.18
N GLY A 135 7.65 -11.18 -27.52
CA GLY A 135 8.31 -9.86 -27.57
C GLY A 135 7.59 -8.74 -26.84
N GLU A 136 6.33 -8.94 -26.42
CA GLU A 136 5.52 -7.94 -25.71
C GLU A 136 4.58 -8.58 -24.70
N THR A 137 4.09 -7.81 -23.75
CA THR A 137 3.04 -8.22 -22.81
C THR A 137 1.88 -7.25 -22.83
N LYS A 138 0.64 -7.78 -22.75
CA LYS A 138 -0.60 -7.00 -22.58
C LYS A 138 -0.90 -6.69 -21.12
N LEU A 139 -0.13 -7.24 -20.19
CA LEU A 139 -0.33 -7.01 -18.76
C LEU A 139 0.28 -5.67 -18.36
N SER A 140 -0.57 -4.66 -18.18
CA SER A 140 -0.17 -3.42 -17.53
C SER A 140 -0.51 -3.47 -16.04
N PRO A 141 0.43 -3.13 -15.16
CA PRO A 141 0.17 -3.09 -13.72
C PRO A 141 -0.61 -1.87 -13.25
N THR A 142 -0.70 -0.83 -14.06
CA THR A 142 -1.34 0.43 -13.68
C THR A 142 -1.97 1.11 -14.88
N LYS A 143 -2.94 2.00 -14.64
CA LYS A 143 -3.54 2.89 -15.66
C LYS A 143 -2.54 3.86 -16.33
N TYR A 144 -1.30 3.93 -15.86
CA TYR A 144 -0.23 4.70 -16.49
C TYR A 144 0.44 3.83 -17.56
N GLU A 145 -0.32 3.53 -18.60
CA GLU A 145 -0.05 2.51 -19.61
C GLU A 145 1.26 2.69 -20.40
N ASP A 146 1.77 3.89 -20.49
CA ASP A 146 2.78 4.15 -21.52
C ASP A 146 4.22 3.79 -21.19
N THR A 147 4.54 3.30 -19.97
CA THR A 147 5.95 3.37 -19.62
C THR A 147 6.57 2.35 -18.68
N ILE A 148 5.85 1.48 -17.97
CA ILE A 148 6.52 0.79 -16.84
C ILE A 148 6.63 -0.73 -16.95
N ALA A 149 5.88 -1.43 -17.73
CA ALA A 149 5.81 -2.87 -17.54
C ALA A 149 5.84 -3.71 -18.78
N LYS A 150 6.70 -3.40 -19.69
CA LYS A 150 7.02 -4.35 -20.78
C LYS A 150 8.12 -5.35 -20.41
N LYS A 151 8.75 -5.21 -19.24
CA LYS A 151 9.84 -6.08 -18.77
C LYS A 151 9.55 -6.60 -17.37
N PRO A 152 9.91 -7.86 -17.07
CA PRO A 152 9.73 -8.43 -15.73
C PRO A 152 10.61 -7.69 -14.70
N ASN A 153 10.07 -7.51 -13.49
CA ASN A 153 10.70 -6.75 -12.43
C ASN A 153 11.18 -7.62 -11.25
N PHE A 154 11.64 -8.84 -11.51
CA PHE A 154 12.18 -9.74 -10.47
C PHE A 154 13.24 -9.06 -9.59
N LEU A 155 14.04 -8.17 -10.17
CA LEU A 155 15.06 -7.43 -9.43
C LEU A 155 14.46 -6.53 -8.35
N ILE A 156 13.28 -5.95 -8.59
CA ILE A 156 12.58 -5.13 -7.59
C ILE A 156 12.10 -5.99 -6.43
N ILE A 157 11.54 -7.15 -6.72
CA ILE A 157 11.11 -8.13 -5.71
C ILE A 157 12.30 -8.54 -4.85
N PHE A 158 13.38 -8.97 -5.51
CA PHE A 158 14.60 -9.39 -4.82
C PHE A 158 15.19 -8.27 -3.93
N LYS A 159 15.36 -7.07 -4.48
CA LYS A 159 15.85 -5.90 -3.72
C LYS A 159 14.95 -5.58 -2.52
N SER A 160 13.65 -5.73 -2.67
CA SER A 160 12.70 -5.48 -1.57
C SER A 160 12.81 -6.51 -0.47
N ILE A 161 12.98 -7.78 -0.81
CA ILE A 161 13.24 -8.86 0.17
C ILE A 161 14.55 -8.61 0.91
N CYS A 162 15.64 -8.31 0.18
CA CYS A 162 16.93 -7.99 0.78
C CYS A 162 16.84 -6.78 1.72
N TRP A 163 16.06 -5.76 1.34
CA TRP A 163 15.84 -4.61 2.19
C TRP A 163 15.11 -4.97 3.48
N ILE A 164 14.07 -5.80 3.39
CA ILE A 164 13.30 -6.28 4.56
C ILE A 164 14.21 -7.07 5.51
N LEU A 165 15.02 -7.99 4.99
CA LEU A 165 15.96 -8.77 5.78
C LEU A 165 17.01 -7.90 6.48
N LYS A 166 17.54 -6.88 5.77
CA LYS A 166 18.48 -5.91 6.38
C LYS A 166 17.85 -5.02 7.44
N ASN A 167 16.56 -4.76 7.36
CA ASN A 167 15.85 -3.85 8.26
C ASN A 167 14.86 -4.58 9.20
N GLN A 168 15.08 -5.86 9.44
CA GLN A 168 14.18 -6.68 10.28
C GLN A 168 13.97 -6.11 11.70
N ASN A 169 15.01 -5.58 12.33
CA ASN A 169 14.90 -4.97 13.66
C ASN A 169 13.95 -3.77 13.67
N TYR A 170 14.06 -2.90 12.67
CA TYR A 170 13.15 -1.78 12.50
C TYR A 170 11.70 -2.27 12.29
N ILE A 171 11.51 -3.24 11.40
CA ILE A 171 10.18 -3.79 11.07
C ILE A 171 9.54 -4.42 12.31
N MET A 172 10.30 -5.23 13.06
CA MET A 172 9.83 -5.85 14.30
C MET A 172 9.48 -4.81 15.38
N LYS A 173 10.32 -3.77 15.53
CA LYS A 173 10.05 -2.67 16.47
C LYS A 173 8.75 -1.95 16.10
N LYS A 174 8.58 -1.59 14.83
CA LYS A 174 7.36 -0.95 14.30
C LYS A 174 6.13 -1.84 14.52
N GLN A 175 6.23 -3.14 14.19
CA GLN A 175 5.13 -4.09 14.37
C GLN A 175 4.70 -4.22 15.84
N ARG A 176 5.67 -4.31 16.75
CA ARG A 176 5.39 -4.37 18.20
C ARG A 176 4.71 -3.09 18.68
N ALA A 177 5.21 -1.93 18.28
CA ALA A 177 4.62 -0.64 18.63
C ALA A 177 3.17 -0.52 18.14
N ILE A 178 2.88 -0.91 16.90
CA ILE A 178 1.51 -0.89 16.36
C ILE A 178 0.62 -1.87 17.11
N ASN A 179 1.12 -3.08 17.38
CA ASN A 179 0.32 -4.10 18.07
C ASN A 179 0.06 -3.76 19.55
N SER A 180 0.96 -3.04 20.24
CA SER A 180 0.73 -2.60 21.62
C SER A 180 -0.37 -1.51 21.72
N MET A 181 -0.58 -0.74 20.66
CA MET A 181 -1.63 0.27 20.59
C MET A 181 -2.92 -0.26 19.93
N ARG A 182 -2.93 -1.51 19.48
CA ARG A 182 -4.04 -2.07 18.70
C ARG A 182 -5.32 -2.17 19.52
N VAL A 183 -6.37 -1.50 19.06
CA VAL A 183 -7.74 -1.56 19.57
C VAL A 183 -8.62 -2.45 18.69
N LEU A 184 -8.45 -2.35 17.36
CA LEU A 184 -9.23 -3.15 16.41
C LEU A 184 -8.39 -4.27 15.80
N SER A 185 -8.93 -5.49 15.86
CA SER A 185 -8.33 -6.64 15.18
C SER A 185 -8.38 -6.48 13.65
N THR A 186 -7.49 -7.16 12.96
CA THR A 186 -7.49 -7.19 11.49
C THR A 186 -8.81 -7.74 10.94
N ARG A 187 -9.47 -8.65 11.66
CA ARG A 187 -10.77 -9.20 11.27
C ARG A 187 -11.87 -8.15 11.33
N GLU A 188 -11.90 -7.34 12.39
CA GLU A 188 -12.85 -6.23 12.53
C GLU A 188 -12.62 -5.16 11.48
N LEU A 189 -11.35 -4.80 11.24
CA LEU A 189 -10.99 -3.87 10.18
C LEU A 189 -11.42 -4.36 8.80
N LYS A 190 -11.23 -5.64 8.51
CA LYS A 190 -11.71 -6.23 7.26
C LYS A 190 -13.21 -6.12 7.12
N LYS A 191 -13.98 -6.37 8.16
CA LYS A 191 -15.44 -6.23 8.13
C LYS A 191 -15.89 -4.79 7.88
N LYS A 192 -15.19 -3.81 8.46
CA LYS A 192 -15.50 -2.38 8.30
C LYS A 192 -15.03 -1.80 6.97
N LEU A 193 -13.87 -2.21 6.49
CA LEU A 193 -13.15 -1.56 5.40
C LEU A 193 -13.10 -2.36 4.09
N ILE A 194 -13.63 -3.59 4.06
CA ILE A 194 -13.80 -4.33 2.82
C ILE A 194 -14.96 -3.72 2.05
N ILE A 195 -14.62 -2.88 1.16
CA ILE A 195 -15.53 -2.10 0.32
C ILE A 195 -15.33 -2.48 -1.15
N CYS A 196 -14.72 -3.60 -1.42
CA CYS A 196 -14.60 -4.09 -2.79
C CYS A 196 -15.04 -5.54 -2.81
N GLU A 197 -16.25 -5.78 -3.16
CA GLU A 197 -16.67 -6.94 -3.92
C GLU A 197 -16.29 -6.72 -5.39
#